data_d3551e6f7fb6a25d4ed2a59c8681b6a6
#
_entry.id   d3551e6f7fb6a25d4ed2a59c8681b6a6
#
_cell.length_a   1.000
_cell.length_b   1.000
_cell.length_c   1.000
_cell.angle_alpha   90.00
_cell.angle_beta   90.00
_cell.angle_gamma   90.00
#
_symmetry.space_group_name_H-M   'P 1'
#
loop_
_entity.id
_entity.type
_entity.pdbx_description
1 polymer ?
#
loop_
_entity_poly.entity_id
_entity_poly.type
_entity_poly.pdbx_seq_one_letter_code
_entity_poly.pdbx_strand_id
1 'polypeptide(L)'
;MKRLFPILKTVSINVGVFLVLLIVVNWLCGMYMSGKGGEKRNELPNYENNRQHAQDIFYDYHQVKHRYKPFTEWQTLPYSGKTLTIDKSGYRVHQSNPTTAGPVVRFFGGSTMWGEGADDAHTIPALYHGKSGKGSVANHGQLAYNSRQELETLITLYAQGQKTDVAIFYDGVNDAAFLCPTDITELPGHRLVPMFQNKIYGGKKQILLTILNNLFTENILLVIRHVKNVNDQNKGLYNCADQEKGKEIARMLVETWEIANTLVTSRGGKFIAILQPASYIGKPRLDHLELNEELGENFRFVYDEVKRLMAERNHPWFVDMSNAFDGNQYIYIDFCHVTANGNEIIAERINQMLEQP
;
A
#
# COMPACT_ATOMS: atom_id res chain seq x y z
N MET A 1 -40.08 46.80 13.94
CA MET A 1 -38.81 46.37 14.53
C MET A 1 -38.98 45.59 15.86
N LYS A 2 -39.79 45.98 16.80
CA LYS A 2 -39.92 45.30 18.14
C LYS A 2 -40.38 43.85 18.12
N ARG A 3 -41.12 43.37 17.12
CA ARG A 3 -41.59 41.97 17.01
C ARG A 3 -40.57 41.02 16.33
N LEU A 4 -39.57 41.52 15.60
CA LEU A 4 -38.58 40.68 14.93
C LEU A 4 -37.49 40.18 15.92
N PHE A 5 -37.18 40.95 16.95
CA PHE A 5 -36.10 40.63 17.90
C PHE A 5 -36.35 39.30 18.67
N PRO A 6 -37.56 39.05 19.26
CA PRO A 6 -37.78 37.76 19.92
C PRO A 6 -37.78 36.56 18.98
N ILE A 7 -38.23 36.73 17.72
CA ILE A 7 -38.18 35.66 16.72
C ILE A 7 -36.72 35.35 16.36
N LEU A 8 -35.91 36.36 16.09
CA LEU A 8 -34.47 36.19 15.80
C LEU A 8 -33.74 35.51 16.97
N LYS A 9 -34.05 35.90 18.19
CA LYS A 9 -33.47 35.29 19.42
C LYS A 9 -33.85 33.78 19.50
N THR A 10 -35.11 33.45 19.30
CA THR A 10 -35.58 32.05 19.32
C THR A 10 -34.93 31.23 18.21
N VAL A 11 -34.86 31.76 16.99
CA VAL A 11 -34.18 31.09 15.87
C VAL A 11 -32.70 30.87 16.18
N SER A 12 -31.99 31.88 16.69
CA SER A 12 -30.57 31.76 17.04
C SER A 12 -30.33 30.71 18.14
N ILE A 13 -31.20 30.63 19.15
CA ILE A 13 -31.11 29.62 20.21
C ILE A 13 -31.33 28.22 19.61
N ASN A 14 -32.37 28.05 18.78
CA ASN A 14 -32.67 26.76 18.16
C ASN A 14 -31.54 26.29 17.23
N VAL A 15 -30.95 27.19 16.43
CA VAL A 15 -29.78 26.89 15.59
C VAL A 15 -28.59 26.52 16.48
N GLY A 16 -28.34 27.25 17.56
CA GLY A 16 -27.26 26.90 18.50
C GLY A 16 -27.44 25.52 19.12
N VAL A 17 -28.64 25.22 19.61
CA VAL A 17 -28.98 23.89 20.15
C VAL A 17 -28.81 22.79 19.09
N PHE A 18 -29.29 23.01 17.87
CA PHE A 18 -29.12 22.07 16.76
C PHE A 18 -27.65 21.78 16.45
N LEU A 19 -26.80 22.81 16.39
CA LEU A 19 -25.36 22.63 16.15
C LEU A 19 -24.68 21.85 17.27
N VAL A 20 -25.03 22.13 18.54
CA VAL A 20 -24.50 21.36 19.69
C VAL A 20 -24.94 19.89 19.60
N LEU A 21 -26.20 19.63 19.31
CA LEU A 21 -26.72 18.27 19.15
C LEU A 21 -25.99 17.54 18.02
N LEU A 22 -25.72 18.22 16.89
CA LEU A 22 -25.02 17.63 15.74
C LEU A 22 -23.57 17.25 16.12
N ILE A 23 -22.87 18.11 16.89
CA ILE A 23 -21.53 17.79 17.41
C ILE A 23 -21.58 16.55 18.32
N VAL A 24 -22.55 16.49 19.23
CA VAL A 24 -22.70 15.35 20.16
C VAL A 24 -22.99 14.06 19.38
N VAL A 25 -23.91 14.09 18.41
CA VAL A 25 -24.22 12.92 17.57
C VAL A 25 -22.96 12.50 16.77
N ASN A 26 -22.25 13.46 16.16
CA ASN A 26 -21.03 13.17 15.41
C ASN A 26 -19.97 12.53 16.34
N TRP A 27 -19.81 13.01 17.55
CA TRP A 27 -18.88 12.43 18.53
C TRP A 27 -19.30 11.01 18.97
N LEU A 28 -20.58 10.76 19.23
CA LEU A 28 -21.11 9.42 19.53
C LEU A 28 -20.91 8.44 18.36
N CYS A 29 -21.14 8.90 17.14
CA CYS A 29 -20.81 8.13 15.93
C CYS A 29 -19.31 7.80 15.86
N GLY A 30 -18.44 8.73 16.23
CA GLY A 30 -17.00 8.49 16.31
C GLY A 30 -16.64 7.43 17.34
N MET A 31 -17.24 7.46 18.54
CA MET A 31 -17.05 6.42 19.55
C MET A 31 -17.52 5.04 19.04
N TYR A 32 -18.68 4.99 18.40
CA TYR A 32 -19.20 3.75 17.80
C TYR A 32 -18.25 3.20 16.74
N MET A 33 -17.75 4.04 15.84
CA MET A 33 -16.82 3.64 14.79
C MET A 33 -15.46 3.22 15.34
N SER A 34 -14.95 3.88 16.39
CA SER A 34 -13.72 3.50 17.08
C SER A 34 -13.80 2.09 17.68
N GLY A 35 -14.97 1.71 18.20
CA GLY A 35 -15.21 0.34 18.70
C GLY A 35 -15.33 -0.73 17.59
N LYS A 36 -15.62 -0.31 16.33
CA LYS A 36 -15.74 -1.21 15.17
C LYS A 36 -14.47 -1.28 14.33
N GLY A 37 -13.63 -0.25 14.36
CA GLY A 37 -12.47 -0.07 13.49
C GLY A 37 -11.12 -0.37 14.14
N GLY A 38 -11.08 -1.11 15.25
CA GLY A 38 -9.82 -1.54 15.85
C GLY A 38 -9.00 -2.43 14.92
N GLU A 39 -7.67 -2.32 14.97
CA GLU A 39 -6.77 -3.24 14.28
C GLU A 39 -7.02 -4.68 14.79
N LYS A 40 -7.38 -5.57 13.89
CA LYS A 40 -7.70 -6.97 14.22
C LYS A 40 -6.71 -7.94 13.62
N ARG A 41 -5.83 -7.51 12.71
CA ARG A 41 -4.86 -8.38 12.07
C ARG A 41 -3.88 -9.01 13.06
N ASN A 42 -3.61 -8.32 14.17
CA ASN A 42 -2.81 -8.86 15.28
C ASN A 42 -3.47 -10.05 16.00
N GLU A 43 -4.78 -10.26 15.80
CA GLU A 43 -5.54 -11.38 16.39
C GLU A 43 -5.60 -12.61 15.48
N LEU A 44 -5.14 -12.50 14.24
CA LEU A 44 -5.17 -13.57 13.25
C LEU A 44 -4.33 -14.78 13.69
N PRO A 45 -4.66 -16.00 13.21
CA PRO A 45 -3.93 -17.22 13.52
C PRO A 45 -2.43 -17.13 13.19
N ASN A 46 -2.08 -16.33 12.21
CA ASN A 46 -0.71 -16.02 11.81
C ASN A 46 0.17 -15.54 12.97
N TYR A 47 -0.41 -14.86 13.97
CA TYR A 47 0.29 -14.27 15.11
C TYR A 47 -0.02 -14.97 16.45
N GLU A 48 -0.63 -16.16 16.42
CA GLU A 48 -1.08 -16.85 17.63
C GLU A 48 0.03 -16.99 18.67
N ASN A 49 1.25 -17.30 18.25
CA ASN A 49 2.41 -17.48 19.12
C ASN A 49 3.11 -16.18 19.51
N ASN A 50 2.74 -15.03 18.93
CA ASN A 50 3.46 -13.76 19.13
C ASN A 50 2.55 -12.53 19.10
N ARG A 51 1.36 -12.62 19.68
CA ARG A 51 0.32 -11.57 19.64
C ARG A 51 0.79 -10.22 20.16
N GLN A 52 1.58 -10.21 21.24
CA GLN A 52 2.09 -8.95 21.78
C GLN A 52 3.03 -8.24 20.82
N HIS A 53 3.90 -9.00 20.15
CA HIS A 53 4.78 -8.44 19.13
C HIS A 53 3.99 -7.93 17.91
N ALA A 54 2.96 -8.66 17.49
CA ALA A 54 2.06 -8.21 16.43
C ALA A 54 1.33 -6.91 16.81
N GLN A 55 0.89 -6.75 18.05
CA GLN A 55 0.31 -5.50 18.55
C GLN A 55 1.31 -4.34 18.45
N ASP A 56 2.57 -4.56 18.83
CA ASP A 56 3.62 -3.55 18.72
C ASP A 56 3.88 -3.17 17.24
N ILE A 57 3.89 -4.14 16.31
CA ILE A 57 4.05 -3.91 14.86
C ILE A 57 2.93 -3.02 14.33
N PHE A 58 1.67 -3.37 14.59
CA PHE A 58 0.54 -2.60 14.10
C PHE A 58 0.38 -1.26 14.81
N TYR A 59 0.77 -1.16 16.09
CA TYR A 59 0.82 0.12 16.78
C TYR A 59 1.80 1.07 16.09
N ASP A 60 3.03 0.65 15.83
CA ASP A 60 4.04 1.44 15.13
C ASP A 60 3.58 1.80 13.70
N TYR A 61 2.99 0.85 12.97
CA TYR A 61 2.43 1.07 11.64
C TYR A 61 1.42 2.23 11.62
N HIS A 62 0.50 2.28 12.58
CA HIS A 62 -0.50 3.34 12.67
C HIS A 62 0.06 4.71 13.07
N GLN A 63 1.29 4.79 13.56
CA GLN A 63 1.97 6.06 13.84
C GLN A 63 2.66 6.64 12.59
N VAL A 64 2.83 5.87 11.53
CA VAL A 64 3.50 6.31 10.31
C VAL A 64 2.72 7.44 9.65
N LYS A 65 3.43 8.54 9.38
CA LYS A 65 2.88 9.71 8.70
C LYS A 65 3.53 9.90 7.34
N HIS A 66 2.85 10.62 6.47
CA HIS A 66 3.30 10.90 5.12
C HIS A 66 3.48 12.39 4.90
N ARG A 67 4.41 12.73 4.02
CA ARG A 67 4.56 14.06 3.43
C ARG A 67 4.35 13.99 1.93
N TYR A 68 4.01 15.12 1.33
CA TYR A 68 4.07 15.25 -0.12
C TYR A 68 5.52 15.14 -0.61
N LYS A 69 5.69 14.43 -1.72
CA LYS A 69 6.97 14.33 -2.44
C LYS A 69 6.70 14.47 -3.94
N PRO A 70 7.35 15.43 -4.63
CA PRO A 70 7.20 15.60 -6.07
C PRO A 70 7.45 14.30 -6.83
N PHE A 71 6.70 14.08 -7.90
CA PHE A 71 6.72 12.93 -8.82
C PHE A 71 6.17 11.63 -8.24
N THR A 72 6.30 11.37 -6.96
CA THR A 72 5.80 10.17 -6.29
C THR A 72 4.61 10.44 -5.37
N GLU A 73 4.13 11.69 -5.32
CA GLU A 73 2.97 12.20 -4.59
C GLU A 73 3.12 12.15 -3.06
N TRP A 74 3.64 11.09 -2.49
CA TRP A 74 3.88 10.99 -1.04
C TRP A 74 5.13 10.16 -0.72
N GLN A 75 5.60 10.30 0.50
CA GLN A 75 6.65 9.51 1.11
C GLN A 75 6.43 9.46 2.61
N THR A 76 6.79 8.36 3.27
CA THR A 76 6.77 8.26 4.73
C THR A 76 7.72 9.27 5.38
N LEU A 77 7.30 9.80 6.53
CA LEU A 77 8.14 10.65 7.38
C LEU A 77 9.06 9.80 8.26
N PRO A 78 10.20 10.35 8.72
CA PRO A 78 11.06 9.69 9.70
C PRO A 78 10.26 9.27 10.93
N TYR A 79 10.49 8.05 11.38
CA TYR A 79 9.85 7.47 12.56
C TYR A 79 10.80 6.50 13.26
N SER A 80 10.73 6.41 14.57
CA SER A 80 11.44 5.41 15.36
C SER A 80 10.51 4.87 16.42
N GLY A 81 10.03 3.69 16.18
CA GLY A 81 9.16 2.93 17.07
C GLY A 81 9.88 1.77 17.76
N LYS A 82 9.11 0.85 18.25
CA LYS A 82 9.58 -0.36 18.92
C LYS A 82 9.99 -1.44 17.94
N THR A 83 9.29 -1.52 16.82
CA THR A 83 9.42 -2.57 15.79
C THR A 83 9.71 -2.01 14.40
N LEU A 84 9.58 -0.70 14.23
CA LEU A 84 9.61 -0.02 12.94
C LEU A 84 10.46 1.26 13.02
N THR A 85 11.41 1.37 12.08
CA THR A 85 12.29 2.53 11.94
C THR A 85 12.28 3.03 10.50
N ILE A 86 12.00 4.33 10.31
CA ILE A 86 12.08 5.04 9.03
C ILE A 86 13.14 6.12 9.18
N ASP A 87 14.11 6.12 8.28
CA ASP A 87 15.24 7.04 8.30
C ASP A 87 14.85 8.47 7.88
N LYS A 88 15.83 9.39 7.92
CA LYS A 88 15.64 10.80 7.52
C LYS A 88 15.28 10.96 6.05
N SER A 89 15.63 9.97 5.22
CA SER A 89 15.29 9.94 3.80
C SER A 89 13.88 9.44 3.53
N GLY A 90 13.17 8.94 4.57
CA GLY A 90 11.81 8.42 4.46
C GLY A 90 11.76 6.97 3.97
N TYR A 91 12.81 6.20 4.18
CA TYR A 91 12.84 4.77 3.85
C TYR A 91 12.96 3.92 5.09
N ARG A 92 12.33 2.74 5.05
CA ARG A 92 12.41 1.78 6.13
C ARG A 92 13.82 1.22 6.25
N VAL A 93 14.38 1.24 7.45
CA VAL A 93 15.72 0.75 7.75
C VAL A 93 15.64 -0.71 8.18
N HIS A 94 16.60 -1.50 7.79
CA HIS A 94 16.85 -2.82 8.34
C HIS A 94 18.20 -2.81 9.10
N GLN A 95 18.20 -3.47 10.25
CA GLN A 95 19.43 -3.59 11.05
C GLN A 95 20.35 -4.61 10.38
N SER A 96 21.22 -4.14 9.52
CA SER A 96 22.32 -4.96 9.01
C SER A 96 23.59 -4.14 9.03
N ASN A 97 24.68 -4.74 9.45
CA ASN A 97 26.01 -4.14 9.32
C ASN A 97 26.27 -3.94 7.83
N PRO A 98 26.48 -2.71 7.34
CA PRO A 98 26.83 -2.51 5.95
C PRO A 98 28.16 -3.21 5.68
N THR A 99 28.12 -4.31 4.97
CA THR A 99 29.32 -4.89 4.40
C THR A 99 29.74 -4.00 3.23
N THR A 100 30.91 -3.40 3.32
CA THR A 100 31.41 -2.44 2.31
C THR A 100 31.80 -3.12 0.99
N ALA A 101 31.89 -4.45 0.96
CA ALA A 101 32.29 -5.22 -0.22
C ALA A 101 31.08 -5.99 -0.79
N GLY A 102 30.70 -5.71 -2.05
CA GLY A 102 29.64 -6.41 -2.75
C GLY A 102 28.67 -5.49 -3.49
N PRO A 103 27.63 -6.06 -4.13
CA PRO A 103 26.70 -5.29 -4.93
C PRO A 103 25.78 -4.39 -4.09
N VAL A 104 25.34 -3.29 -4.71
CA VAL A 104 24.27 -2.45 -4.18
C VAL A 104 22.93 -2.98 -4.73
N VAL A 105 22.17 -3.62 -3.86
CA VAL A 105 20.84 -4.20 -4.20
C VAL A 105 19.74 -3.27 -3.68
N ARG A 106 18.86 -2.86 -4.56
CA ARG A 106 17.73 -1.97 -4.22
C ARG A 106 16.42 -2.65 -4.50
N PHE A 107 15.56 -2.66 -3.49
CA PHE A 107 14.23 -3.23 -3.55
C PHE A 107 13.20 -2.10 -3.70
N PHE A 108 12.31 -2.24 -4.69
CA PHE A 108 11.20 -1.33 -4.96
C PHE A 108 9.90 -2.11 -4.84
N GLY A 109 8.84 -1.46 -4.42
CA GLY A 109 7.53 -2.08 -4.24
C GLY A 109 6.60 -1.22 -3.40
N GLY A 110 5.40 -1.69 -3.24
CA GLY A 110 4.37 -1.12 -2.37
C GLY A 110 4.58 -1.43 -0.90
N SER A 111 3.47 -1.48 -0.15
CA SER A 111 3.44 -1.79 1.29
C SER A 111 3.96 -3.19 1.63
N THR A 112 3.84 -4.14 0.72
CA THR A 112 4.38 -5.50 0.86
C THR A 112 5.91 -5.51 0.88
N MET A 113 6.57 -4.73 0.00
CA MET A 113 8.02 -4.56 0.01
C MET A 113 8.46 -3.66 1.17
N TRP A 114 7.70 -2.61 1.49
CA TRP A 114 7.93 -1.80 2.67
C TRP A 114 7.91 -2.65 3.95
N GLY A 115 7.09 -3.71 4.00
CA GLY A 115 7.03 -4.71 5.05
C GLY A 115 5.91 -4.47 6.06
N GLU A 116 4.71 -4.09 5.61
CA GLU A 116 3.51 -4.04 6.45
C GLU A 116 3.21 -5.42 7.01
N GLY A 117 2.97 -5.50 8.32
CA GLY A 117 2.76 -6.76 9.03
C GLY A 117 4.03 -7.43 9.57
N ALA A 118 5.23 -6.81 9.37
CA ALA A 118 6.50 -7.31 9.88
C ALA A 118 7.31 -6.20 10.57
N ASP A 119 8.20 -6.58 11.47
CA ASP A 119 9.20 -5.68 12.06
C ASP A 119 10.39 -5.42 11.10
N ASP A 120 11.34 -4.57 11.51
CA ASP A 120 12.48 -4.17 10.69
C ASP A 120 13.39 -5.33 10.29
N ALA A 121 13.51 -6.36 11.13
CA ALA A 121 14.35 -7.52 10.87
C ALA A 121 13.71 -8.52 9.88
N HIS A 122 12.40 -8.47 9.73
CA HIS A 122 11.63 -9.45 8.97
C HIS A 122 10.98 -8.88 7.69
N THR A 123 11.45 -7.75 7.19
CA THR A 123 11.11 -7.30 5.83
C THR A 123 11.84 -8.13 4.78
N ILE A 124 11.29 -8.24 3.57
CA ILE A 124 11.95 -8.98 2.46
C ILE A 124 13.41 -8.54 2.26
N PRO A 125 13.73 -7.21 2.19
CA PRO A 125 15.12 -6.78 2.04
C PRO A 125 16.02 -7.14 3.22
N ALA A 126 15.51 -7.07 4.45
CA ALA A 126 16.28 -7.44 5.64
C ALA A 126 16.63 -8.93 5.67
N LEU A 127 15.65 -9.78 5.39
CA LEU A 127 15.81 -11.24 5.33
C LEU A 127 16.75 -11.66 4.19
N TYR A 128 16.60 -11.05 3.01
CA TYR A 128 17.53 -11.25 1.89
C TYR A 128 18.96 -10.88 2.30
N HIS A 129 19.18 -9.72 2.93
CA HIS A 129 20.51 -9.30 3.35
C HIS A 129 21.13 -10.24 4.39
N GLY A 130 20.31 -10.74 5.33
CA GLY A 130 20.75 -11.73 6.32
C GLY A 130 21.19 -13.06 5.68
N LYS A 131 20.54 -13.48 4.59
CA LYS A 131 20.86 -14.71 3.86
C LYS A 131 22.07 -14.53 2.93
N SER A 132 22.10 -13.46 2.14
CA SER A 132 23.17 -13.21 1.18
C SER A 132 24.51 -12.86 1.85
N GLY A 133 24.48 -12.16 2.98
CA GLY A 133 25.65 -11.73 3.73
C GLY A 133 26.60 -10.82 2.97
N LYS A 134 26.20 -10.28 1.80
CA LYS A 134 27.08 -9.54 0.89
C LYS A 134 26.46 -8.21 0.44
N GLY A 135 27.31 -7.21 0.24
CA GLY A 135 26.94 -5.94 -0.35
C GLY A 135 26.10 -5.04 0.57
N SER A 136 25.45 -4.06 -0.02
CA SER A 136 24.50 -3.18 0.65
C SER A 136 23.11 -3.38 0.09
N VAL A 137 22.11 -3.39 0.97
CA VAL A 137 20.71 -3.56 0.62
C VAL A 137 19.92 -2.31 1.03
N ALA A 138 19.04 -1.82 0.17
CA ALA A 138 18.17 -0.70 0.49
C ALA A 138 16.72 -1.04 0.18
N ASN A 139 15.83 -0.75 1.14
CA ASN A 139 14.39 -0.88 0.98
C ASN A 139 13.80 0.47 0.51
N HIS A 140 13.44 0.56 -0.77
CA HIS A 140 12.75 1.71 -1.36
C HIS A 140 11.24 1.49 -1.48
N GLY A 141 10.70 0.42 -0.87
CA GLY A 141 9.25 0.21 -0.75
C GLY A 141 8.58 1.38 -0.04
N GLN A 142 7.37 1.71 -0.46
CA GLN A 142 6.53 2.74 0.15
C GLN A 142 5.08 2.29 0.22
N LEU A 143 4.36 2.74 1.26
CA LEU A 143 2.96 2.40 1.42
C LEU A 143 2.15 2.85 0.20
N ALA A 144 1.41 1.91 -0.39
CA ALA A 144 0.52 2.10 -1.54
C ALA A 144 1.19 2.58 -2.85
N TYR A 145 2.51 2.51 -3.01
CA TYR A 145 3.14 2.77 -4.31
C TYR A 145 2.74 1.72 -5.33
N ASN A 146 2.50 2.16 -6.55
CA ASN A 146 2.41 1.32 -7.74
C ASN A 146 3.73 1.37 -8.54
N SER A 147 3.84 0.55 -9.56
CA SER A 147 5.04 0.42 -10.41
C SER A 147 5.54 1.76 -10.99
N ARG A 148 4.63 2.67 -11.35
CA ARG A 148 4.98 4.00 -11.85
C ARG A 148 5.72 4.85 -10.83
N GLN A 149 5.27 4.86 -9.57
CA GLN A 149 5.92 5.63 -8.49
C GLN A 149 7.29 5.02 -8.13
N GLU A 150 7.45 3.73 -8.31
CA GLU A 150 8.73 3.02 -8.12
C GLU A 150 9.73 3.39 -9.22
N LEU A 151 9.30 3.44 -10.47
CA LEU A 151 10.10 3.95 -11.58
C LEU A 151 10.56 5.39 -11.34
N GLU A 152 9.68 6.27 -10.88
CA GLU A 152 10.03 7.66 -10.52
C GLU A 152 11.04 7.72 -9.36
N THR A 153 10.94 6.78 -8.42
CA THR A 153 11.93 6.63 -7.35
C THR A 153 13.29 6.22 -7.91
N LEU A 154 13.35 5.25 -8.81
CA LEU A 154 14.58 4.81 -9.49
C LEU A 154 15.21 5.95 -10.29
N ILE A 155 14.41 6.69 -11.07
CA ILE A 155 14.86 7.87 -11.82
C ILE A 155 15.48 8.91 -10.88
N THR A 156 14.84 9.19 -9.76
CA THR A 156 15.32 10.13 -8.75
C THR A 156 16.67 9.70 -8.17
N LEU A 157 16.82 8.42 -7.82
CA LEU A 157 18.08 7.87 -7.32
C LEU A 157 19.22 8.01 -8.34
N TYR A 158 18.96 7.74 -9.60
CA TYR A 158 19.93 7.92 -10.68
C TYR A 158 20.28 9.39 -10.93
N ALA A 159 19.31 10.29 -10.86
CA ALA A 159 19.55 11.73 -10.96
C ALA A 159 20.42 12.26 -9.81
N GLN A 160 20.38 11.62 -8.65
CA GLN A 160 21.24 11.89 -7.50
C GLN A 160 22.62 11.21 -7.58
N GLY A 161 22.94 10.53 -8.68
CA GLY A 161 24.22 9.83 -8.87
C GLY A 161 24.35 8.53 -8.04
N GLN A 162 23.24 7.99 -7.54
CA GLN A 162 23.31 6.78 -6.73
C GLN A 162 23.49 5.54 -7.58
N LYS A 163 24.40 4.66 -7.15
CA LYS A 163 24.68 3.39 -7.82
C LYS A 163 23.60 2.35 -7.49
N THR A 164 23.26 1.51 -8.48
CA THR A 164 22.39 0.33 -8.33
C THR A 164 22.99 -0.80 -9.15
N ASP A 165 23.48 -1.84 -8.50
CA ASP A 165 24.00 -3.02 -9.19
C ASP A 165 22.88 -4.02 -9.48
N VAL A 166 21.88 -4.11 -8.59
CA VAL A 166 20.68 -4.91 -8.79
C VAL A 166 19.46 -4.11 -8.36
N ALA A 167 18.48 -3.95 -9.25
CA ALA A 167 17.17 -3.39 -8.94
C ALA A 167 16.12 -4.50 -8.99
N ILE A 168 15.35 -4.64 -7.92
CA ILE A 168 14.26 -5.62 -7.79
C ILE A 168 12.96 -4.86 -7.60
N PHE A 169 12.03 -5.01 -8.54
CA PHE A 169 10.67 -4.50 -8.47
C PHE A 169 9.72 -5.62 -8.08
N TYR A 170 8.83 -5.35 -7.12
CA TYR A 170 7.89 -6.33 -6.55
C TYR A 170 6.47 -5.78 -6.62
N ASP A 171 5.80 -6.02 -7.74
CA ASP A 171 4.63 -5.30 -8.21
C ASP A 171 3.43 -6.18 -8.55
N GLY A 172 2.35 -5.54 -8.97
CA GLY A 172 1.11 -6.11 -9.45
C GLY A 172 -0.09 -5.80 -8.57
N VAL A 173 0.07 -5.91 -7.25
CA VAL A 173 -1.03 -5.69 -6.29
C VAL A 173 -1.56 -4.26 -6.37
N ASN A 174 -0.69 -3.28 -6.23
CA ASN A 174 -1.13 -1.88 -6.18
C ASN A 174 -1.56 -1.35 -7.54
N ASP A 175 -0.98 -1.87 -8.62
CA ASP A 175 -1.44 -1.58 -9.98
C ASP A 175 -2.89 -2.07 -10.18
N ALA A 176 -3.24 -3.27 -9.71
CA ALA A 176 -4.61 -3.74 -9.75
C ALA A 176 -5.50 -3.01 -8.72
N ALA A 177 -5.10 -2.92 -7.45
CA ALA A 177 -5.95 -2.40 -6.38
C ALA A 177 -6.32 -0.93 -6.52
N PHE A 178 -5.39 -0.09 -7.00
CA PHE A 178 -5.57 1.36 -7.06
C PHE A 178 -5.92 1.90 -8.45
N LEU A 179 -5.83 1.09 -9.50
CA LEU A 179 -6.20 1.48 -10.85
C LEU A 179 -7.53 0.86 -11.31
N CYS A 180 -7.92 -0.31 -10.80
CA CYS A 180 -9.20 -0.95 -11.13
C CYS A 180 -10.46 -0.29 -10.59
N PRO A 181 -10.47 0.56 -9.52
CA PRO A 181 -11.68 1.23 -9.10
C PRO A 181 -12.33 2.04 -10.24
N THR A 182 -13.68 2.03 -10.27
CA THR A 182 -14.47 2.70 -11.33
C THR A 182 -14.32 4.21 -11.35
N ASP A 183 -13.92 4.82 -10.22
CA ASP A 183 -13.65 6.26 -10.09
C ASP A 183 -12.29 6.68 -10.66
N ILE A 184 -11.44 5.73 -11.06
CA ILE A 184 -10.20 5.99 -11.77
C ILE A 184 -10.45 5.89 -13.29
N THR A 185 -10.53 7.03 -13.93
CA THR A 185 -10.84 7.15 -15.38
C THR A 185 -9.62 7.50 -16.23
N GLU A 186 -8.57 8.03 -15.61
CA GLU A 186 -7.32 8.40 -16.29
C GLU A 186 -6.18 7.50 -15.82
N LEU A 187 -5.43 6.93 -16.75
CA LEU A 187 -4.27 6.09 -16.52
C LEU A 187 -3.00 6.74 -17.10
N PRO A 188 -1.85 6.67 -16.39
CA PRO A 188 -1.67 6.13 -15.05
C PRO A 188 -2.22 7.09 -14.00
N GLY A 189 -3.11 6.61 -13.16
CA GLY A 189 -3.67 7.36 -12.03
C GLY A 189 -3.32 6.68 -10.71
N HIS A 190 -3.85 7.22 -9.63
CA HIS A 190 -3.81 6.56 -8.34
C HIS A 190 -4.95 7.07 -7.45
N ARG A 191 -5.72 6.17 -6.88
CA ARG A 191 -6.92 6.52 -6.08
C ARG A 191 -6.64 7.46 -4.91
N LEU A 192 -5.43 7.43 -4.35
CA LEU A 192 -5.06 8.29 -3.22
C LEU A 192 -4.59 9.69 -3.62
N VAL A 193 -4.22 9.93 -4.89
CA VAL A 193 -3.70 11.23 -5.35
C VAL A 193 -4.64 12.40 -5.07
N PRO A 194 -5.96 12.32 -5.35
CA PRO A 194 -6.88 13.42 -5.06
C PRO A 194 -6.89 13.83 -3.57
N MET A 195 -6.70 12.87 -2.66
CA MET A 195 -6.62 13.16 -1.22
C MET A 195 -5.39 14.02 -0.88
N PHE A 196 -4.23 13.72 -1.47
CA PHE A 196 -3.01 14.52 -1.27
C PHE A 196 -3.12 15.89 -1.95
N GLN A 197 -3.62 15.95 -3.18
CA GLN A 197 -3.83 17.19 -3.92
C GLN A 197 -4.75 18.16 -3.18
N ASN A 198 -5.86 17.66 -2.63
CA ASN A 198 -6.78 18.47 -1.83
C ASN A 198 -6.11 19.05 -0.58
N LYS A 199 -5.19 18.34 0.05
CA LYS A 199 -4.43 18.85 1.21
C LYS A 199 -3.41 19.92 0.82
N ILE A 200 -2.84 19.85 -0.38
CA ILE A 200 -1.79 20.75 -0.85
C ILE A 200 -2.38 22.02 -1.47
N TYR A 201 -3.35 21.86 -2.36
CA TYR A 201 -3.93 22.95 -3.15
C TYR A 201 -5.22 23.50 -2.55
N GLY A 202 -5.79 22.82 -1.53
CA GLY A 202 -6.97 23.29 -0.82
C GLY A 202 -6.68 24.61 -0.10
N GLY A 203 -7.24 25.71 -0.60
CA GLY A 203 -7.11 27.03 0.01
C GLY A 203 -7.81 27.10 1.39
N LYS A 204 -7.77 28.29 2.03
CA LYS A 204 -8.39 28.55 3.35
C LYS A 204 -9.85 28.07 3.45
N LYS A 205 -10.61 28.17 2.35
CA LYS A 205 -12.00 27.67 2.27
C LYS A 205 -12.06 26.15 2.46
N GLN A 206 -11.17 25.40 1.83
CA GLN A 206 -11.13 23.94 1.95
C GLN A 206 -10.73 23.51 3.35
N ILE A 207 -9.77 24.21 3.95
CA ILE A 207 -9.37 23.96 5.36
C ILE A 207 -10.57 24.17 6.29
N LEU A 208 -11.29 25.28 6.13
CA LEU A 208 -12.48 25.57 6.92
C LEU A 208 -13.56 24.49 6.72
N LEU A 209 -13.84 24.10 5.48
CA LEU A 209 -14.81 23.04 5.17
C LEU A 209 -14.40 21.70 5.81
N THR A 210 -13.11 21.35 5.79
CA THR A 210 -12.60 20.14 6.45
C THR A 210 -12.82 20.21 7.96
N ILE A 211 -12.51 21.34 8.60
CA ILE A 211 -12.75 21.53 10.04
C ILE A 211 -14.25 21.40 10.37
N LEU A 212 -15.11 22.04 9.58
CA LEU A 212 -16.56 21.98 9.79
C LEU A 212 -17.09 20.55 9.57
N ASN A 213 -16.61 19.85 8.54
CA ASN A 213 -16.99 18.46 8.29
C ASN A 213 -16.58 17.56 9.44
N ASN A 214 -15.34 17.63 9.89
CA ASN A 214 -14.85 16.83 11.02
C ASN A 214 -15.64 17.11 12.32
N LEU A 215 -16.00 18.37 12.55
CA LEU A 215 -16.73 18.76 13.73
C LEU A 215 -18.18 18.28 13.72
N PHE A 216 -18.85 18.35 12.56
CA PHE A 216 -20.30 18.18 12.50
C PHE A 216 -20.78 16.88 11.82
N THR A 217 -20.06 16.34 10.84
CA THR A 217 -20.63 15.33 9.93
C THR A 217 -19.74 14.13 9.63
N GLU A 218 -18.43 14.21 9.79
CA GLU A 218 -17.46 13.17 9.38
C GLU A 218 -17.83 11.77 9.89
N ASN A 219 -17.99 11.63 11.21
CA ASN A 219 -18.28 10.34 11.83
C ASN A 219 -19.71 9.85 11.53
N ILE A 220 -20.66 10.77 11.39
CA ILE A 220 -22.02 10.45 10.99
C ILE A 220 -22.01 9.82 9.58
N LEU A 221 -21.25 10.42 8.64
CA LEU A 221 -21.10 9.89 7.29
C LEU A 221 -20.38 8.55 7.28
N LEU A 222 -19.40 8.35 8.16
CA LEU A 222 -18.72 7.06 8.32
C LEU A 222 -19.69 5.96 8.77
N VAL A 223 -20.54 6.24 9.75
CA VAL A 223 -21.60 5.30 10.19
C VAL A 223 -22.57 5.00 9.06
N ILE A 224 -23.05 6.02 8.33
CA ILE A 224 -23.96 5.82 7.20
C ILE A 224 -23.32 4.94 6.12
N ARG A 225 -22.06 5.19 5.78
CA ARG A 225 -21.31 4.36 4.82
C ARG A 225 -21.14 2.94 5.34
N HIS A 226 -20.78 2.77 6.61
CA HIS A 226 -20.65 1.45 7.22
C HIS A 226 -21.95 0.65 7.13
N VAL A 227 -23.08 1.25 7.49
CA VAL A 227 -24.41 0.60 7.40
C VAL A 227 -24.80 0.30 5.95
N LYS A 228 -24.50 1.20 5.01
CA LYS A 228 -24.73 0.94 3.57
C LYS A 228 -23.85 -0.20 3.05
N ASN A 229 -22.57 -0.21 3.37
CA ASN A 229 -21.64 -1.27 2.93
C ASN A 229 -21.98 -2.65 3.51
N VAL A 230 -22.62 -2.71 4.69
CA VAL A 230 -23.16 -3.97 5.25
C VAL A 230 -24.39 -4.43 4.49
N ASN A 231 -25.19 -3.49 3.94
CA ASN A 231 -26.46 -3.80 3.24
C ASN A 231 -26.30 -3.94 1.72
N ASP A 232 -25.43 -3.13 1.09
CA ASP A 232 -25.02 -3.27 -0.31
C ASP A 232 -23.71 -4.08 -0.32
N GLN A 233 -23.79 -5.33 -0.70
CA GLN A 233 -22.60 -6.07 -1.11
C GLN A 233 -21.92 -5.23 -2.20
N ASN A 234 -20.70 -4.76 -1.94
CA ASN A 234 -19.86 -3.89 -2.77
C ASN A 234 -19.80 -4.34 -4.24
N LYS A 235 -20.85 -4.09 -5.02
CA LYS A 235 -20.93 -4.45 -6.44
C LYS A 235 -20.73 -3.21 -7.29
N GLY A 236 -19.92 -3.34 -8.35
CA GLY A 236 -19.67 -2.28 -9.32
C GLY A 236 -18.65 -1.24 -8.85
N LEU A 237 -17.78 -1.58 -7.88
CA LEU A 237 -16.70 -0.70 -7.43
C LEU A 237 -15.45 -0.81 -8.31
N TYR A 238 -15.31 -1.90 -9.04
CA TYR A 238 -14.13 -2.23 -9.85
C TYR A 238 -14.57 -2.58 -11.28
N ASN A 239 -13.73 -2.28 -12.28
CA ASN A 239 -14.07 -2.51 -13.69
C ASN A 239 -12.91 -3.02 -14.56
N CYS A 240 -11.87 -3.61 -13.95
CA CYS A 240 -10.80 -4.23 -14.74
C CYS A 240 -11.24 -5.54 -15.42
N ALA A 241 -12.20 -6.25 -14.82
CA ALA A 241 -12.72 -7.50 -15.38
C ALA A 241 -13.56 -7.29 -16.67
N ASP A 242 -13.92 -6.05 -17.02
CA ASP A 242 -14.56 -5.70 -18.29
C ASP A 242 -13.59 -5.54 -19.47
N GLN A 243 -12.37 -6.04 -19.33
CA GLN A 243 -11.36 -6.29 -20.32
C GLN A 243 -10.49 -5.10 -20.75
N GLU A 244 -11.02 -3.98 -21.24
CA GLU A 244 -10.18 -2.92 -21.82
C GLU A 244 -9.27 -2.25 -20.78
N LYS A 245 -9.84 -1.84 -19.66
CA LYS A 245 -9.10 -1.20 -18.58
C LYS A 245 -8.08 -2.15 -17.94
N GLY A 246 -8.47 -3.42 -17.71
CA GLY A 246 -7.57 -4.42 -17.15
C GLY A 246 -6.38 -4.72 -18.06
N LYS A 247 -6.59 -4.81 -19.38
CA LYS A 247 -5.52 -4.96 -20.37
C LYS A 247 -4.59 -3.74 -20.39
N GLU A 248 -5.16 -2.53 -20.32
CA GLU A 248 -4.37 -1.31 -20.32
C GLU A 248 -3.49 -1.23 -19.08
N ILE A 249 -4.02 -1.56 -17.89
CA ILE A 249 -3.25 -1.60 -16.64
C ILE A 249 -2.13 -2.64 -16.73
N ALA A 250 -2.42 -3.85 -17.20
CA ALA A 250 -1.40 -4.89 -17.36
C ALA A 250 -0.30 -4.45 -18.34
N ARG A 251 -0.70 -3.85 -19.49
CA ARG A 251 0.24 -3.31 -20.47
C ARG A 251 1.13 -2.23 -19.83
N MET A 252 0.55 -1.28 -19.11
CA MET A 252 1.31 -0.19 -18.46
C MET A 252 2.30 -0.70 -17.44
N LEU A 253 1.92 -1.71 -16.64
CA LEU A 253 2.82 -2.35 -15.69
C LEU A 253 4.03 -2.96 -16.39
N VAL A 254 3.79 -3.73 -17.46
CA VAL A 254 4.87 -4.37 -18.23
C VAL A 254 5.77 -3.33 -18.92
N GLU A 255 5.20 -2.30 -19.55
CA GLU A 255 5.97 -1.19 -20.14
C GLU A 255 6.82 -0.46 -19.09
N THR A 256 6.27 -0.26 -17.88
CA THR A 256 7.01 0.36 -16.75
C THR A 256 8.23 -0.49 -16.39
N TRP A 257 8.10 -1.80 -16.33
CA TRP A 257 9.23 -2.71 -16.08
C TRP A 257 10.27 -2.69 -17.21
N GLU A 258 9.84 -2.63 -18.48
CA GLU A 258 10.76 -2.51 -19.63
C GLU A 258 11.56 -1.21 -19.60
N ILE A 259 10.93 -0.10 -19.22
CA ILE A 259 11.62 1.18 -19.04
C ILE A 259 12.61 1.07 -17.88
N ALA A 260 12.20 0.51 -16.73
CA ALA A 260 13.09 0.30 -15.58
C ALA A 260 14.27 -0.60 -15.94
N ASN A 261 14.03 -1.72 -16.65
CA ASN A 261 15.10 -2.59 -17.15
C ASN A 261 16.09 -1.82 -18.02
N THR A 262 15.60 -1.04 -18.99
CA THR A 262 16.43 -0.23 -19.89
C THR A 262 17.29 0.76 -19.11
N LEU A 263 16.73 1.45 -18.11
CA LEU A 263 17.46 2.39 -17.25
C LEU A 263 18.56 1.71 -16.43
N VAL A 264 18.24 0.56 -15.83
CA VAL A 264 19.18 -0.18 -14.99
C VAL A 264 20.32 -0.76 -15.81
N THR A 265 20.00 -1.45 -16.92
CA THR A 265 20.99 -2.12 -17.78
C THR A 265 21.88 -1.12 -18.51
N SER A 266 21.37 0.03 -18.92
CA SER A 266 22.19 1.11 -19.53
C SER A 266 23.28 1.65 -18.58
N ARG A 267 23.17 1.39 -17.27
CA ARG A 267 24.14 1.75 -16.24
C ARG A 267 24.95 0.56 -15.71
N GLY A 268 24.85 -0.59 -16.41
CA GLY A 268 25.57 -1.81 -16.06
C GLY A 268 24.98 -2.59 -14.89
N GLY A 269 23.75 -2.29 -14.46
CA GLY A 269 23.04 -3.02 -13.42
C GLY A 269 22.22 -4.19 -13.96
N LYS A 270 21.75 -5.06 -13.07
CA LYS A 270 20.80 -6.14 -13.33
C LYS A 270 19.41 -5.72 -12.84
N PHE A 271 18.41 -5.87 -13.68
CA PHE A 271 17.00 -5.63 -13.31
C PHE A 271 16.24 -6.93 -13.15
N ILE A 272 15.31 -6.97 -12.19
CA ILE A 272 14.41 -8.08 -11.95
C ILE A 272 13.03 -7.51 -11.60
N ALA A 273 12.02 -7.92 -12.34
CA ALA A 273 10.62 -7.67 -12.02
C ALA A 273 9.96 -8.94 -11.50
N ILE A 274 9.34 -8.85 -10.35
CA ILE A 274 8.63 -9.93 -9.70
C ILE A 274 7.15 -9.60 -9.67
N LEU A 275 6.34 -10.44 -10.34
CA LEU A 275 4.90 -10.41 -10.15
C LEU A 275 4.60 -11.01 -8.78
N GLN A 276 4.22 -10.15 -7.83
CA GLN A 276 4.09 -10.54 -6.43
C GLN A 276 2.86 -11.41 -6.16
N PRO A 277 2.88 -12.25 -5.11
CA PRO A 277 1.70 -12.98 -4.68
C PRO A 277 0.56 -12.05 -4.23
N ALA A 278 -0.67 -12.48 -4.49
CA ALA A 278 -1.89 -11.90 -3.93
C ALA A 278 -2.83 -13.03 -3.51
N SER A 279 -3.63 -12.81 -2.46
CA SER A 279 -4.52 -13.86 -1.92
C SER A 279 -5.53 -14.40 -2.93
N TYR A 280 -5.84 -13.63 -3.95
CA TYR A 280 -6.76 -14.01 -5.02
C TYR A 280 -6.15 -14.91 -6.11
N ILE A 281 -4.83 -15.12 -6.06
CA ILE A 281 -4.07 -15.87 -7.07
C ILE A 281 -3.50 -17.14 -6.45
N GLY A 282 -3.52 -18.24 -7.20
CA GLY A 282 -3.05 -19.52 -6.70
C GLY A 282 -4.04 -20.20 -5.74
N LYS A 283 -3.51 -20.97 -4.78
CA LYS A 283 -4.27 -21.78 -3.82
C LYS A 283 -3.72 -21.60 -2.40
N PRO A 284 -3.60 -20.39 -1.87
CA PRO A 284 -3.19 -20.16 -0.50
C PRO A 284 -4.32 -20.54 0.48
N ARG A 285 -3.97 -20.75 1.74
CA ARG A 285 -4.95 -20.96 2.81
C ARG A 285 -5.53 -19.63 3.27
N LEU A 286 -6.85 -19.45 3.15
CA LEU A 286 -7.55 -18.16 3.36
C LEU A 286 -8.78 -18.26 4.28
N ASP A 287 -9.03 -19.39 4.92
CA ASP A 287 -10.23 -19.65 5.76
C ASP A 287 -10.36 -18.70 6.97
N HIS A 288 -9.33 -17.93 7.27
CA HIS A 288 -9.27 -16.93 8.35
C HIS A 288 -9.50 -15.49 7.88
N LEU A 289 -9.70 -15.26 6.58
CA LEU A 289 -9.85 -13.93 6.00
C LEU A 289 -11.22 -13.76 5.32
N GLU A 290 -11.79 -12.56 5.48
CA GLU A 290 -12.93 -12.12 4.70
C GLU A 290 -12.42 -11.27 3.52
N LEU A 291 -12.54 -11.81 2.30
CA LEU A 291 -12.03 -11.18 1.09
C LEU A 291 -13.16 -10.67 0.18
N ASN A 292 -12.89 -9.58 -0.52
CA ASN A 292 -13.82 -9.03 -1.52
C ASN A 292 -13.64 -9.78 -2.85
N GLU A 293 -14.64 -10.58 -3.24
CA GLU A 293 -14.57 -11.42 -4.44
C GLU A 293 -14.59 -10.58 -5.74
N GLU A 294 -15.32 -9.45 -5.78
CA GLU A 294 -15.29 -8.54 -6.93
C GLU A 294 -13.87 -8.00 -7.19
N LEU A 295 -13.16 -7.61 -6.12
CA LEU A 295 -11.76 -7.24 -6.23
C LEU A 295 -10.92 -8.42 -6.73
N GLY A 296 -11.21 -9.64 -6.25
CA GLY A 296 -10.54 -10.87 -6.67
C GLY A 296 -10.67 -11.16 -8.16
N GLU A 297 -11.85 -10.99 -8.74
CA GLU A 297 -12.08 -11.14 -10.19
C GLU A 297 -11.22 -10.16 -10.99
N ASN A 298 -11.15 -8.91 -10.54
CA ASN A 298 -10.31 -7.88 -11.20
C ASN A 298 -8.82 -8.18 -11.07
N PHE A 299 -8.36 -8.70 -9.93
CA PHE A 299 -6.98 -9.13 -9.74
C PHE A 299 -6.61 -10.26 -10.68
N ARG A 300 -7.42 -11.32 -10.73
CA ARG A 300 -7.20 -12.47 -11.63
C ARG A 300 -7.06 -12.02 -13.06
N PHE A 301 -7.96 -11.16 -13.53
CA PHE A 301 -7.91 -10.65 -14.91
C PHE A 301 -6.60 -9.90 -15.22
N VAL A 302 -6.20 -8.94 -14.37
CA VAL A 302 -4.97 -8.16 -14.57
C VAL A 302 -3.74 -9.06 -14.52
N TYR A 303 -3.66 -9.99 -13.55
CA TYR A 303 -2.54 -10.91 -13.40
C TYR A 303 -2.40 -11.87 -14.57
N ASP A 304 -3.50 -12.43 -15.07
CA ASP A 304 -3.51 -13.32 -16.22
C ASP A 304 -3.05 -12.57 -17.48
N GLU A 305 -3.46 -11.31 -17.64
CA GLU A 305 -3.03 -10.48 -18.76
C GLU A 305 -1.54 -10.11 -18.66
N VAL A 306 -1.01 -9.78 -17.47
CA VAL A 306 0.43 -9.58 -17.25
C VAL A 306 1.21 -10.85 -17.62
N LYS A 307 0.77 -12.02 -17.15
CA LYS A 307 1.43 -13.31 -17.48
C LYS A 307 1.41 -13.59 -18.97
N ARG A 308 0.30 -13.32 -19.64
CA ARG A 308 0.17 -13.47 -21.09
C ARG A 308 1.17 -12.58 -21.83
N LEU A 309 1.23 -11.28 -21.50
CA LEU A 309 2.17 -10.34 -22.10
C LEU A 309 3.63 -10.74 -21.86
N MET A 310 3.95 -11.19 -20.63
CA MET A 310 5.31 -11.62 -20.32
C MET A 310 5.71 -12.91 -21.02
N ALA A 311 4.77 -13.85 -21.21
CA ALA A 311 5.00 -15.05 -22.01
C ALA A 311 5.25 -14.73 -23.49
N GLU A 312 4.53 -13.78 -24.06
CA GLU A 312 4.72 -13.32 -25.43
C GLU A 312 6.06 -12.60 -25.65
N ARG A 313 6.46 -11.74 -24.69
CA ARG A 313 7.69 -10.95 -24.77
C ARG A 313 8.94 -11.73 -24.34
N ASN A 314 8.77 -12.80 -23.56
CA ASN A 314 9.81 -13.72 -23.11
C ASN A 314 11.04 -13.02 -22.49
N HIS A 315 10.80 -12.08 -21.57
CA HIS A 315 11.85 -11.34 -20.90
C HIS A 315 12.55 -12.15 -19.81
N PRO A 316 13.89 -12.31 -19.85
CA PRO A 316 14.63 -13.13 -18.89
C PRO A 316 14.71 -12.50 -17.46
N TRP A 317 14.37 -11.24 -17.32
CA TRP A 317 14.36 -10.52 -16.05
C TRP A 317 13.01 -10.60 -15.32
N PHE A 318 12.00 -11.23 -15.91
CA PHE A 318 10.69 -11.40 -15.28
C PHE A 318 10.63 -12.70 -14.47
N VAL A 319 10.03 -12.61 -13.28
CA VAL A 319 9.80 -13.74 -12.38
C VAL A 319 8.36 -13.73 -11.90
N ASP A 320 7.60 -14.77 -12.21
CA ASP A 320 6.26 -14.97 -11.65
C ASP A 320 6.37 -15.67 -10.29
N MET A 321 6.10 -14.92 -9.22
CA MET A 321 5.98 -15.46 -7.86
C MET A 321 4.53 -15.46 -7.35
N SER A 322 3.54 -15.24 -8.22
CA SER A 322 2.14 -15.10 -7.82
C SER A 322 1.59 -16.29 -7.04
N ASN A 323 2.15 -17.49 -7.23
CA ASN A 323 1.78 -18.73 -6.52
C ASN A 323 2.75 -19.07 -5.37
N ALA A 324 3.56 -18.13 -4.91
CA ALA A 324 4.61 -18.41 -3.92
C ALA A 324 4.05 -18.94 -2.58
N PHE A 325 2.79 -18.63 -2.28
CA PHE A 325 2.15 -18.96 -1.01
C PHE A 325 1.09 -20.06 -1.12
N ASP A 326 1.09 -20.83 -2.21
CA ASP A 326 0.23 -22.00 -2.32
C ASP A 326 0.55 -23.01 -1.22
N GLY A 327 -0.47 -23.50 -0.53
CA GLY A 327 -0.33 -24.48 0.55
C GLY A 327 -1.26 -24.26 1.74
N ASN A 328 -0.94 -24.93 2.86
CA ASN A 328 -1.81 -24.98 4.04
C ASN A 328 -1.39 -24.07 5.19
N GLN A 329 -0.43 -23.17 4.97
CA GLN A 329 0.03 -22.24 6.01
C GLN A 329 -0.80 -20.94 5.97
N TYR A 330 -1.02 -20.35 7.12
CA TYR A 330 -1.56 -18.99 7.24
C TYR A 330 -0.47 -17.97 6.96
N ILE A 331 -0.39 -17.46 5.73
CA ILE A 331 0.62 -16.50 5.30
C ILE A 331 0.04 -15.08 5.24
N TYR A 332 -1.11 -14.92 4.56
CA TYR A 332 -1.75 -13.62 4.38
C TYR A 332 -2.43 -13.11 5.65
N ILE A 333 -2.35 -11.80 5.88
CA ILE A 333 -3.04 -11.07 6.96
C ILE A 333 -4.17 -10.17 6.43
N ASP A 334 -4.24 -10.03 5.12
CA ASP A 334 -5.33 -9.44 4.34
C ASP A 334 -5.19 -9.92 2.88
N PHE A 335 -5.71 -9.15 1.90
CA PHE A 335 -5.68 -9.57 0.50
C PHE A 335 -4.27 -9.60 -0.13
N CYS A 336 -3.26 -8.99 0.48
CA CYS A 336 -1.89 -8.92 -0.09
C CYS A 336 -0.75 -8.91 0.93
N HIS A 337 -0.98 -8.43 2.15
CA HIS A 337 0.08 -8.35 3.15
C HIS A 337 0.29 -9.70 3.84
N VAL A 338 1.51 -9.92 4.28
CA VAL A 338 1.93 -11.21 4.84
C VAL A 338 2.71 -11.02 6.13
N THR A 339 2.83 -12.09 6.91
CA THR A 339 3.70 -12.14 8.09
C THR A 339 5.18 -12.31 7.72
N ALA A 340 6.05 -12.28 8.72
CA ALA A 340 7.47 -12.60 8.59
C ALA A 340 7.73 -13.89 7.80
N ASN A 341 6.92 -14.93 7.99
CA ASN A 341 7.08 -16.19 7.26
C ASN A 341 6.87 -16.04 5.75
N GLY A 342 5.89 -15.23 5.33
CA GLY A 342 5.69 -14.93 3.90
C GLY A 342 6.87 -14.15 3.32
N ASN A 343 7.36 -13.15 4.04
CA ASN A 343 8.54 -12.40 3.64
C ASN A 343 9.78 -13.29 3.54
N GLU A 344 9.93 -14.28 4.43
CA GLU A 344 11.04 -15.23 4.39
C GLU A 344 11.01 -16.11 3.14
N ILE A 345 9.85 -16.60 2.74
CA ILE A 345 9.67 -17.39 1.51
C ILE A 345 10.11 -16.58 0.28
N ILE A 346 9.70 -15.32 0.20
CA ILE A 346 10.09 -14.44 -0.93
C ILE A 346 11.58 -14.12 -0.89
N ALA A 347 12.11 -13.76 0.26
CA ALA A 347 13.54 -13.46 0.42
C ALA A 347 14.44 -14.65 0.04
N GLU A 348 14.04 -15.86 0.43
CA GLU A 348 14.73 -17.10 0.06
C GLU A 348 14.74 -17.33 -1.45
N ARG A 349 13.59 -17.19 -2.12
CA ARG A 349 13.50 -17.33 -3.58
C ARG A 349 14.34 -16.29 -4.31
N ILE A 350 14.36 -15.03 -3.82
CA ILE A 350 15.19 -13.96 -4.39
C ILE A 350 16.67 -14.29 -4.20
N ASN A 351 17.07 -14.78 -3.02
CA ASN A 351 18.45 -15.15 -2.75
C ASN A 351 18.92 -16.28 -3.69
N GLN A 352 18.16 -17.35 -3.81
CA GLN A 352 18.44 -18.48 -4.71
C GLN A 352 18.57 -18.03 -6.18
N MET A 353 17.71 -17.13 -6.64
CA MET A 353 17.74 -16.59 -8.00
C MET A 353 18.97 -15.71 -8.28
N LEU A 354 19.48 -15.00 -7.28
CA LEU A 354 20.64 -14.12 -7.42
C LEU A 354 21.97 -14.88 -7.21
N GLU A 355 21.95 -16.04 -6.57
CA GLU A 355 23.12 -16.92 -6.40
C GLU A 355 23.37 -17.83 -7.63
N GLN A 356 22.35 -18.03 -8.47
CA GLN A 356 22.52 -18.77 -9.72
C GLN A 356 23.33 -17.92 -10.71
N PRO A 357 24.42 -18.48 -11.29
CA PRO A 357 25.33 -17.78 -12.19
C PRO A 357 24.68 -17.32 -13.50
#